data_207b84670b9066728c5d7038d11cea16
#
_entry.id   207b84670b9066728c5d7038d11cea16
#
_cell.length_a   1.000
_cell.length_b   1.000
_cell.length_c   1.000
_cell.angle_alpha   90.00
_cell.angle_beta   90.00
_cell.angle_gamma   90.00
#
_symmetry.space_group_name_H-M   'P 1'
#
loop_
_entity.id
_entity.type
_entity.pdbx_description
1 polymer ?
#
loop_
_entity_poly.entity_id
_entity_poly.type
_entity_poly.pdbx_seq_one_letter_code
_entity_poly.pdbx_strand_id
1 'polypeptide(L)'
;MDIESLYHSYLVQKENLRERDKEVFHASSAGTCLRKQMYSNYDFPQDTKDKRVQRLLRLGTIVHEDIEDAIAHYEDVNSDGNEQVFIEDKIELKELNVVGTYDVGKLDVEKNKFTLWDLKTAATYTWTTVFGRIENRKANAGRNYKYQLGTYALGINQKYKVSKIEMYLLWYRKNDSFWKEQLVSPEYIEKALEYWVTVNETLEDIGKFFEDELKPGYWDGVPYQDYECGICSYKSICPSTVGDKKKRY
;
A
#
# COMPACT_ATOMS: atom_id res chain seq x y z
N MET A 1 -21.24 4.71 30.68
CA MET A 1 -20.79 4.03 29.43
C MET A 1 -19.63 4.81 28.87
N ASP A 2 -18.47 4.18 28.67
CA ASP A 2 -17.30 4.81 28.04
C ASP A 2 -17.34 4.56 26.52
N ILE A 3 -17.78 5.56 25.78
CA ILE A 3 -17.95 5.49 24.32
C ILE A 3 -16.62 5.35 23.58
N GLU A 4 -15.55 5.98 24.07
CA GLU A 4 -14.22 5.87 23.44
C GLU A 4 -13.69 4.43 23.53
N SER A 5 -13.80 3.80 24.69
CA SER A 5 -13.39 2.40 24.88
C SER A 5 -14.22 1.43 24.05
N LEU A 6 -15.54 1.64 23.95
CA LEU A 6 -16.42 0.82 23.12
C LEU A 6 -16.04 0.93 21.63
N TYR A 7 -15.83 2.15 21.14
CA TYR A 7 -15.45 2.37 19.75
C TYR A 7 -14.08 1.75 19.44
N HIS A 8 -13.12 1.87 20.36
CA HIS A 8 -11.82 1.24 20.18
C HIS A 8 -11.92 -0.29 20.14
N SER A 9 -12.69 -0.91 21.05
CA SER A 9 -12.93 -2.36 21.04
C SER A 9 -13.55 -2.83 19.73
N TYR A 10 -14.50 -2.07 19.19
CA TYR A 10 -15.09 -2.34 17.88
C TYR A 10 -14.04 -2.30 16.75
N LEU A 11 -13.14 -1.32 16.73
CA LEU A 11 -12.08 -1.22 15.72
C LEU A 11 -11.11 -2.39 15.79
N VAL A 12 -10.70 -2.81 16.99
CA VAL A 12 -9.85 -3.98 17.20
C VAL A 12 -10.52 -5.25 16.70
N GLN A 13 -11.80 -5.44 17.06
CA GLN A 13 -12.58 -6.59 16.60
C GLN A 13 -12.68 -6.62 15.06
N LYS A 14 -12.95 -5.48 14.43
CA LYS A 14 -13.05 -5.38 12.98
C LYS A 14 -11.70 -5.65 12.29
N GLU A 15 -10.58 -5.26 12.90
CA GLU A 15 -9.23 -5.58 12.37
C GLU A 15 -8.92 -7.08 12.49
N ASN A 16 -9.27 -7.71 13.60
CA ASN A 16 -9.06 -9.16 13.83
C ASN A 16 -9.91 -10.05 12.90
N LEU A 17 -11.03 -9.55 12.39
CA LEU A 17 -11.89 -10.26 11.43
C LEU A 17 -11.36 -10.16 9.98
N ARG A 18 -10.33 -9.36 9.72
CA ARG A 18 -9.70 -9.32 8.41
C ARG A 18 -8.79 -10.52 8.23
N GLU A 19 -9.29 -11.53 7.54
CA GLU A 19 -8.45 -12.61 7.05
C GLU A 19 -7.49 -12.04 6.01
N ARG A 20 -6.19 -12.24 6.23
CA ARG A 20 -5.15 -12.00 5.24
C ARG A 20 -4.60 -13.34 4.81
N ASP A 21 -4.61 -13.56 3.52
CA ASP A 21 -3.82 -14.66 2.97
C ASP A 21 -2.34 -14.38 3.27
N LYS A 22 -1.73 -15.28 4.05
CA LYS A 22 -0.34 -15.15 4.50
C LYS A 22 0.66 -15.77 3.52
N GLU A 23 0.17 -16.56 2.57
CA GLU A 23 1.02 -17.25 1.61
C GLU A 23 1.34 -16.39 0.38
N VAL A 24 0.69 -15.25 0.24
CA VAL A 24 0.87 -14.34 -0.89
C VAL A 24 1.30 -12.94 -0.44
N PHE A 25 1.99 -12.23 -1.30
CA PHE A 25 2.29 -10.82 -1.10
C PHE A 25 1.10 -9.95 -1.53
N HIS A 26 0.95 -8.80 -0.89
CA HIS A 26 -0.12 -7.86 -1.20
C HIS A 26 0.41 -6.64 -1.95
N ALA A 27 -0.21 -6.27 -3.05
CA ALA A 27 0.17 -5.10 -3.86
C ALA A 27 0.29 -3.81 -3.04
N SER A 28 -0.53 -3.65 -1.99
CA SER A 28 -0.47 -2.50 -1.07
C SER A 28 0.85 -2.41 -0.26
N SER A 29 1.64 -3.47 -0.24
CA SER A 29 2.97 -3.50 0.38
C SER A 29 4.12 -3.28 -0.61
N ALA A 30 3.83 -3.04 -1.89
CA ALA A 30 4.83 -2.81 -2.93
C ALA A 30 5.76 -1.64 -2.59
N GLY A 31 7.03 -1.77 -2.96
CA GLY A 31 8.04 -0.73 -2.74
C GLY A 31 8.40 -0.47 -1.29
N THR A 32 7.95 -1.31 -0.35
CA THR A 32 8.36 -1.23 1.05
C THR A 32 9.66 -2.00 1.29
N CYS A 33 10.22 -1.85 2.49
CA CYS A 33 11.45 -2.51 2.90
C CYS A 33 11.39 -4.04 2.73
N LEU A 34 12.38 -4.67 2.10
CA LEU A 34 12.45 -6.14 1.91
C LEU A 34 12.35 -6.89 3.23
N ARG A 35 13.08 -6.44 4.25
CA ARG A 35 12.99 -7.03 5.60
C ARG A 35 11.57 -7.01 6.16
N LYS A 36 10.81 -5.94 5.91
CA LYS A 36 9.41 -5.85 6.30
C LYS A 36 8.54 -6.87 5.56
N GLN A 37 8.81 -7.11 4.27
CA GLN A 37 8.12 -8.16 3.50
C GLN A 37 8.40 -9.55 4.09
N MET A 38 9.66 -9.84 4.43
CA MET A 38 10.03 -11.12 5.03
C MET A 38 9.39 -11.31 6.40
N TYR A 39 9.41 -10.29 7.26
CA TYR A 39 8.71 -10.37 8.55
C TYR A 39 7.21 -10.63 8.39
N SER A 40 6.58 -10.02 7.39
CA SER A 40 5.16 -10.24 7.10
C SER A 40 4.89 -11.65 6.58
N ASN A 41 5.72 -12.15 5.66
CA ASN A 41 5.57 -13.47 5.06
C ASN A 41 5.79 -14.60 6.09
N TYR A 42 6.78 -14.45 6.98
CA TYR A 42 7.05 -15.39 8.06
C TYR A 42 6.24 -15.16 9.34
N ASP A 43 5.18 -14.35 9.28
CA ASP A 43 4.24 -14.08 10.38
C ASP A 43 4.88 -13.59 11.67
N PHE A 44 5.94 -12.77 11.57
CA PHE A 44 6.52 -12.14 12.75
C PHE A 44 5.52 -11.22 13.44
N PRO A 45 5.57 -11.12 14.78
CA PRO A 45 4.62 -10.28 15.52
C PRO A 45 4.79 -8.80 15.19
N GLN A 46 3.67 -8.14 14.88
CA GLN A 46 3.64 -6.71 14.61
C GLN A 46 3.51 -5.90 15.89
N ASP A 47 4.10 -4.72 15.89
CA ASP A 47 3.90 -3.72 16.94
C ASP A 47 2.42 -3.32 17.04
N THR A 48 1.93 -3.19 18.26
CA THR A 48 0.55 -2.74 18.49
C THR A 48 0.37 -1.31 18.01
N LYS A 49 -0.63 -1.08 17.18
CA LYS A 49 -0.98 0.26 16.70
C LYS A 49 -1.59 1.10 17.82
N ASP A 50 -1.15 2.35 17.91
CA ASP A 50 -1.76 3.35 18.79
C ASP A 50 -3.26 3.55 18.44
N LYS A 51 -4.10 3.76 19.46
CA LYS A 51 -5.55 3.97 19.31
C LYS A 51 -5.90 5.13 18.37
N ARG A 52 -5.13 6.21 18.41
CA ARG A 52 -5.31 7.36 17.52
C ARG A 52 -5.00 6.99 16.07
N VAL A 53 -3.95 6.20 15.85
CA VAL A 53 -3.58 5.71 14.50
C VAL A 53 -4.68 4.82 13.94
N GLN A 54 -5.26 3.92 14.75
CA GLN A 54 -6.38 3.08 14.32
C GLN A 54 -7.60 3.91 13.89
N ARG A 55 -7.95 4.96 14.66
CA ARG A 55 -9.05 5.87 14.29
C ARG A 55 -8.77 6.64 12.99
N LEU A 56 -7.52 7.09 12.79
CA LEU A 56 -7.12 7.77 11.55
C LEU A 56 -7.17 6.84 10.32
N LEU A 57 -6.81 5.57 10.50
CA LEU A 57 -6.93 4.57 9.44
C LEU A 57 -8.40 4.32 9.10
N ARG A 58 -9.27 4.16 10.11
CA ARG A 58 -10.71 3.98 9.88
C ARG A 58 -11.34 5.17 9.15
N LEU A 59 -10.97 6.40 9.51
CA LEU A 59 -11.41 7.59 8.77
C LEU A 59 -10.99 7.52 7.28
N GLY A 60 -9.80 6.99 7.00
CA GLY A 60 -9.38 6.72 5.62
C GLY A 60 -10.32 5.77 4.89
N THR A 61 -10.63 4.64 5.52
CA THR A 61 -11.55 3.64 4.94
C THR A 61 -12.94 4.23 4.65
N ILE A 62 -13.50 5.03 5.57
CA ILE A 62 -14.82 5.66 5.37
C ILE A 62 -14.80 6.61 4.16
N VAL A 63 -13.73 7.38 3.98
CA VAL A 63 -13.60 8.28 2.83
C VAL A 63 -13.49 7.50 1.53
N HIS A 64 -12.79 6.35 1.51
CA HIS A 64 -12.74 5.47 0.32
C HIS A 64 -14.13 4.92 0.00
N GLU A 65 -14.80 4.29 0.98
CA GLU A 65 -16.14 3.74 0.85
C GLU A 65 -17.12 4.79 0.25
N ASP A 66 -17.11 6.03 0.75
CA ASP A 66 -17.99 7.11 0.29
C ASP A 66 -17.70 7.57 -1.15
N ILE A 67 -16.42 7.64 -1.53
CA ILE A 67 -16.02 8.01 -2.90
C ILE A 67 -16.38 6.91 -3.89
N GLU A 68 -16.15 5.65 -3.54
CA GLU A 68 -16.46 4.49 -4.35
C GLU A 68 -17.97 4.36 -4.58
N ASP A 69 -18.79 4.56 -3.54
CA ASP A 69 -20.24 4.61 -3.63
C ASP A 69 -20.72 5.73 -4.56
N ALA A 70 -20.09 6.92 -4.49
CA ALA A 70 -20.41 8.04 -5.37
C ALA A 70 -20.10 7.73 -6.85
N ILE A 71 -18.96 7.06 -7.12
CA ILE A 71 -18.56 6.65 -8.48
C ILE A 71 -19.53 5.59 -9.01
N ALA A 72 -19.87 4.57 -8.21
CA ALA A 72 -20.81 3.54 -8.59
C ALA A 72 -22.19 4.14 -8.96
N HIS A 73 -22.67 5.07 -8.13
CA HIS A 73 -23.93 5.76 -8.41
C HIS A 73 -23.91 6.57 -9.72
N TYR A 74 -22.77 7.25 -9.99
CA TYR A 74 -22.62 8.02 -11.22
C TYR A 74 -22.62 7.13 -12.48
N GLU A 75 -21.96 5.99 -12.43
CA GLU A 75 -21.89 5.04 -13.54
C GLU A 75 -23.24 4.38 -13.84
N ASP A 76 -24.02 4.03 -12.80
CA ASP A 76 -25.38 3.51 -12.97
C ASP A 76 -26.30 4.47 -13.75
N VAL A 77 -26.08 5.79 -13.62
CA VAL A 77 -26.89 6.83 -14.24
C VAL A 77 -26.39 7.21 -15.65
N ASN A 78 -25.08 7.13 -15.91
CA ASN A 78 -24.44 7.75 -17.09
C ASN A 78 -23.73 6.77 -18.03
N SER A 79 -23.80 5.45 -17.82
CA SER A 79 -23.10 4.47 -18.65
C SER A 79 -23.58 4.50 -20.11
N ASP A 80 -22.66 4.76 -21.06
CA ASP A 80 -22.92 4.75 -22.51
C ASP A 80 -22.44 3.46 -23.21
N GLY A 81 -21.85 2.54 -22.48
CA GLY A 81 -21.35 1.26 -22.95
C GLY A 81 -19.96 1.29 -23.63
N ASN A 82 -19.38 2.47 -23.87
CA ASN A 82 -18.03 2.60 -24.46
C ASN A 82 -16.93 2.56 -23.40
N GLU A 83 -17.26 2.91 -22.19
CA GLU A 83 -16.37 2.89 -21.04
C GLU A 83 -16.84 1.85 -20.03
N GLN A 84 -15.89 1.13 -19.42
CA GLN A 84 -16.17 0.18 -18.36
C GLN A 84 -15.45 0.67 -17.10
N VAL A 85 -16.20 0.86 -16.00
CA VAL A 85 -15.66 1.26 -14.71
C VAL A 85 -15.60 0.05 -13.80
N PHE A 86 -14.53 -0.05 -13.05
CA PHE A 86 -14.24 -1.10 -12.08
C PHE A 86 -13.98 -0.45 -10.74
N ILE A 87 -14.62 -0.93 -9.68
CA ILE A 87 -14.46 -0.47 -8.31
C ILE A 87 -14.06 -1.67 -7.46
N GLU A 88 -13.02 -1.55 -6.64
CA GLU A 88 -12.54 -2.63 -5.77
C GLU A 88 -12.30 -3.95 -6.56
N ASP A 89 -11.76 -3.87 -7.79
CA ASP A 89 -11.53 -5.07 -8.59
C ASP A 89 -10.14 -5.66 -8.34
N LYS A 90 -10.04 -6.97 -8.49
CA LYS A 90 -8.89 -7.75 -8.07
C LYS A 90 -7.90 -7.97 -9.20
N ILE A 91 -6.62 -7.95 -8.84
CA ILE A 91 -5.51 -8.46 -9.66
C ILE A 91 -4.81 -9.62 -8.96
N GLU A 92 -4.30 -10.54 -9.78
CA GLU A 92 -3.46 -11.65 -9.33
C GLU A 92 -2.27 -11.78 -10.28
N LEU A 93 -1.07 -11.71 -9.73
CA LEU A 93 0.19 -11.91 -10.44
C LEU A 93 0.82 -13.22 -9.92
N LYS A 94 0.36 -14.37 -10.47
CA LYS A 94 0.72 -15.71 -9.98
C LYS A 94 2.23 -15.95 -9.97
N GLU A 95 2.93 -15.54 -11.03
CA GLU A 95 4.37 -15.73 -11.17
C GLU A 95 5.19 -14.93 -10.15
N LEU A 96 4.60 -13.88 -9.58
CA LEU A 96 5.21 -13.03 -8.58
C LEU A 96 4.66 -13.28 -7.16
N ASN A 97 3.72 -14.22 -7.03
CA ASN A 97 3.02 -14.50 -5.78
C ASN A 97 2.38 -13.25 -5.15
N VAL A 98 1.73 -12.39 -5.98
CA VAL A 98 1.15 -11.12 -5.55
C VAL A 98 -0.32 -11.04 -5.87
N VAL A 99 -1.11 -10.62 -4.90
CA VAL A 99 -2.53 -10.28 -5.08
C VAL A 99 -2.79 -8.85 -4.67
N GLY A 100 -3.87 -8.27 -5.18
CA GLY A 100 -4.29 -6.93 -4.78
C GLY A 100 -5.67 -6.57 -5.27
N THR A 101 -6.21 -5.51 -4.70
CA THR A 101 -7.47 -4.90 -5.10
C THR A 101 -7.17 -3.42 -5.35
N TYR A 102 -7.47 -2.91 -6.54
CA TYR A 102 -7.33 -1.50 -6.84
C TYR A 102 -8.64 -0.76 -6.62
N ASP A 103 -8.55 0.50 -6.21
CA ASP A 103 -9.73 1.25 -5.80
C ASP A 103 -10.65 1.55 -6.99
N VAL A 104 -10.14 2.19 -8.04
CA VAL A 104 -10.93 2.57 -9.22
C VAL A 104 -10.15 2.37 -10.51
N GLY A 105 -10.78 1.76 -11.50
CA GLY A 105 -10.26 1.59 -12.84
C GLY A 105 -11.29 1.94 -13.90
N LYS A 106 -10.84 2.48 -15.06
CA LYS A 106 -11.67 2.75 -16.21
C LYS A 106 -11.00 2.25 -17.48
N LEU A 107 -11.69 1.37 -18.20
CA LEU A 107 -11.30 0.89 -19.52
C LEU A 107 -12.08 1.66 -20.59
N ASP A 108 -11.38 2.41 -21.42
CA ASP A 108 -11.87 2.97 -22.66
C ASP A 108 -11.58 1.95 -23.77
N VAL A 109 -12.63 1.27 -24.22
CA VAL A 109 -12.52 0.15 -25.17
C VAL A 109 -12.08 0.64 -26.55
N GLU A 110 -12.58 1.77 -27.01
CA GLU A 110 -12.25 2.33 -28.33
C GLU A 110 -10.78 2.76 -28.41
N LYS A 111 -10.27 3.38 -27.35
CA LYS A 111 -8.87 3.84 -27.28
C LYS A 111 -7.91 2.76 -26.80
N ASN A 112 -8.43 1.59 -26.44
CA ASN A 112 -7.65 0.51 -25.82
C ASN A 112 -6.75 1.02 -24.69
N LYS A 113 -7.34 1.83 -23.81
CA LYS A 113 -6.66 2.55 -22.74
C LYS A 113 -7.29 2.22 -21.40
N PHE A 114 -6.46 1.96 -20.40
CA PHE A 114 -6.89 1.84 -19.01
C PHE A 114 -6.43 3.04 -18.20
N THR A 115 -7.32 3.62 -17.41
CA THR A 115 -6.98 4.66 -16.44
C THR A 115 -7.22 4.10 -15.04
N LEU A 116 -6.21 4.18 -14.19
CA LEU A 116 -6.19 3.61 -12.86
C LEU A 116 -6.03 4.71 -11.83
N TRP A 117 -6.90 4.72 -10.82
CA TRP A 117 -6.79 5.59 -9.64
C TRP A 117 -6.65 4.76 -8.37
N ASP A 118 -5.77 5.23 -7.51
CA ASP A 118 -5.58 4.70 -6.16
C ASP A 118 -5.78 5.85 -5.17
N LEU A 119 -6.78 5.71 -4.31
CA LEU A 119 -7.21 6.73 -3.37
C LEU A 119 -6.29 6.74 -2.14
N LYS A 120 -5.84 7.91 -1.76
CA LYS A 120 -4.96 8.05 -0.59
C LYS A 120 -5.44 9.17 0.31
N THR A 121 -5.78 8.82 1.53
CA THR A 121 -6.11 9.81 2.55
C THR A 121 -4.88 10.21 3.35
N ALA A 122 -4.64 11.50 3.49
CA ALA A 122 -3.46 12.03 4.16
C ALA A 122 -3.82 12.97 5.31
N ALA A 123 -3.20 12.76 6.48
CA ALA A 123 -3.16 13.77 7.52
C ALA A 123 -2.16 14.88 7.15
N THR A 124 -2.22 16.02 7.82
CA THR A 124 -1.34 17.17 7.55
C THR A 124 0.14 16.80 7.49
N TYR A 125 0.62 15.97 8.40
CA TYR A 125 2.03 15.54 8.39
C TYR A 125 2.39 14.79 7.10
N THR A 126 1.62 13.77 6.71
CA THR A 126 1.85 13.01 5.48
C THR A 126 1.75 13.93 4.25
N TRP A 127 0.75 14.81 4.21
CA TRP A 127 0.62 15.79 3.14
C TRP A 127 1.86 16.68 3.01
N THR A 128 2.37 17.19 4.13
CA THR A 128 3.55 18.06 4.16
C THR A 128 4.81 17.31 3.74
N THR A 129 4.96 16.04 4.12
CA THR A 129 6.13 15.22 3.73
C THR A 129 6.13 14.83 2.25
N VAL A 130 4.95 14.78 1.61
CA VAL A 130 4.82 14.45 0.17
C VAL A 130 4.80 15.72 -0.68
N PHE A 131 4.00 16.72 -0.30
CA PHE A 131 3.69 17.89 -1.13
C PHE A 131 4.13 19.24 -0.56
N GLY A 132 4.64 19.26 0.67
CA GLY A 132 5.07 20.48 1.32
C GLY A 132 6.26 21.17 0.64
N ARG A 133 6.80 22.20 1.27
CA ARG A 133 8.05 22.83 0.81
C ARG A 133 9.18 21.81 0.78
N ILE A 134 10.19 22.03 -0.06
CA ILE A 134 11.29 21.08 -0.31
C ILE A 134 11.95 20.63 1.00
N GLU A 135 12.18 21.57 1.92
CA GLU A 135 12.79 21.30 3.24
C GLU A 135 11.97 20.35 4.14
N ASN A 136 10.66 20.23 3.88
CA ASN A 136 9.75 19.38 4.65
C ASN A 136 9.49 18.03 4.01
N ARG A 137 9.90 17.83 2.75
CA ARG A 137 9.69 16.58 2.03
C ARG A 137 10.63 15.50 2.54
N LYS A 138 10.11 14.27 2.59
CA LYS A 138 10.92 13.09 2.89
C LYS A 138 11.15 12.30 1.61
N ALA A 139 12.40 11.91 1.36
CA ALA A 139 12.83 11.29 0.11
C ALA A 139 11.95 10.12 -0.33
N ASN A 140 11.54 9.27 0.61
CA ASN A 140 10.76 8.06 0.32
C ASN A 140 9.26 8.20 0.67
N ALA A 141 8.77 9.39 1.08
CA ALA A 141 7.37 9.59 1.40
C ALA A 141 6.48 9.39 0.16
N GLY A 142 5.53 8.47 0.26
CA GLY A 142 4.61 8.13 -0.83
C GLY A 142 5.23 7.29 -1.96
N ARG A 143 6.52 6.89 -1.86
CA ARG A 143 7.15 6.03 -2.86
C ARG A 143 6.38 4.72 -3.04
N ASN A 144 6.03 4.06 -1.97
CA ASN A 144 5.32 2.79 -1.97
C ASN A 144 3.98 2.85 -2.72
N TYR A 145 3.25 3.96 -2.68
CA TYR A 145 1.99 4.12 -3.42
C TYR A 145 2.18 4.10 -4.94
N LYS A 146 3.31 4.61 -5.42
CA LYS A 146 3.65 4.55 -6.85
C LYS A 146 4.00 3.13 -7.29
N TYR A 147 4.72 2.37 -6.44
CA TYR A 147 4.97 0.94 -6.66
C TYR A 147 3.68 0.12 -6.60
N GLN A 148 2.78 0.45 -5.69
CA GLN A 148 1.46 -0.16 -5.59
C GLN A 148 0.67 0.00 -6.90
N LEU A 149 0.59 1.23 -7.44
CA LEU A 149 -0.03 1.49 -8.74
C LEU A 149 0.66 0.74 -9.88
N GLY A 150 2.00 0.71 -9.91
CA GLY A 150 2.75 -0.07 -10.89
C GLY A 150 2.42 -1.57 -10.81
N THR A 151 2.24 -2.11 -9.60
CA THR A 151 1.84 -3.50 -9.38
C THR A 151 0.43 -3.76 -9.92
N TYR A 152 -0.51 -2.87 -9.65
CA TYR A 152 -1.86 -2.98 -10.22
C TYR A 152 -1.84 -2.92 -11.74
N ALA A 153 -1.05 -2.01 -12.31
CA ALA A 153 -0.90 -1.88 -13.76
C ALA A 153 -0.33 -3.14 -14.43
N LEU A 154 0.59 -3.87 -13.78
CA LEU A 154 1.05 -5.17 -14.25
C LEU A 154 -0.12 -6.17 -14.38
N GLY A 155 -0.93 -6.31 -13.32
CA GLY A 155 -2.10 -7.19 -13.33
C GLY A 155 -3.16 -6.78 -14.35
N ILE A 156 -3.43 -5.49 -14.48
CA ILE A 156 -4.35 -4.92 -15.46
C ILE A 156 -3.86 -5.23 -16.88
N ASN A 157 -2.57 -5.04 -17.17
CA ASN A 157 -2.03 -5.31 -18.48
C ASN A 157 -2.09 -6.81 -18.83
N GLN A 158 -1.86 -7.68 -17.85
CA GLN A 158 -2.01 -9.14 -18.02
C GLN A 158 -3.47 -9.52 -18.34
N LYS A 159 -4.44 -8.90 -17.66
CA LYS A 159 -5.87 -9.20 -17.78
C LYS A 159 -6.49 -8.62 -19.07
N TYR A 160 -6.21 -7.35 -19.38
CA TYR A 160 -6.90 -6.61 -20.44
C TYR A 160 -6.05 -6.36 -21.70
N LYS A 161 -4.72 -6.53 -21.64
CA LYS A 161 -3.78 -6.35 -22.75
C LYS A 161 -3.94 -4.99 -23.45
N VAL A 162 -4.09 -3.92 -22.67
CA VAL A 162 -4.30 -2.57 -23.16
C VAL A 162 -3.03 -1.96 -23.73
N SER A 163 -3.17 -1.07 -24.70
CA SER A 163 -2.04 -0.37 -25.33
C SER A 163 -1.46 0.75 -24.46
N LYS A 164 -2.26 1.29 -23.54
CA LYS A 164 -1.86 2.38 -22.65
C LYS A 164 -2.49 2.25 -21.28
N ILE A 165 -1.69 2.47 -20.23
CA ILE A 165 -2.17 2.61 -18.85
C ILE A 165 -1.76 3.98 -18.34
N GLU A 166 -2.72 4.75 -17.84
CA GLU A 166 -2.47 5.98 -17.07
C GLU A 166 -2.77 5.72 -15.60
N MET A 167 -1.86 6.14 -14.73
CA MET A 167 -1.92 5.87 -13.29
C MET A 167 -1.98 7.17 -12.51
N TYR A 168 -2.92 7.27 -11.59
CA TYR A 168 -3.12 8.44 -10.74
C TYR A 168 -3.23 8.08 -9.28
N LEU A 169 -2.56 8.84 -8.41
CA LEU A 169 -2.84 8.88 -6.98
C LEU A 169 -3.84 10.02 -6.73
N LEU A 170 -5.00 9.66 -6.21
CA LEU A 170 -6.01 10.63 -5.80
C LEU A 170 -5.89 10.88 -4.30
N TRP A 171 -5.34 12.02 -3.94
CA TRP A 171 -5.09 12.39 -2.56
C TRP A 171 -6.23 13.19 -1.96
N TYR A 172 -6.71 12.75 -0.81
CA TYR A 172 -7.68 13.46 0.02
C TYR A 172 -7.03 13.85 1.35
N ARG A 173 -6.95 15.16 1.64
CA ARG A 173 -6.41 15.66 2.90
C ARG A 173 -7.50 15.72 3.96
N LYS A 174 -7.37 14.87 5.00
CA LYS A 174 -8.41 14.67 6.02
C LYS A 174 -8.76 15.89 6.86
N ASN A 175 -7.87 16.88 6.94
CA ASN A 175 -8.03 18.02 7.83
C ASN A 175 -8.95 19.12 7.27
N ASP A 176 -9.03 19.26 5.96
CA ASP A 176 -9.75 20.32 5.27
C ASP A 176 -10.37 19.89 3.94
N SER A 177 -10.45 18.59 3.72
CA SER A 177 -11.08 17.99 2.53
C SER A 177 -10.49 18.46 1.20
N PHE A 178 -9.20 18.79 1.18
CA PHE A 178 -8.53 19.22 -0.04
C PHE A 178 -8.17 18.01 -0.91
N TRP A 179 -8.42 18.12 -2.21
CA TRP A 179 -8.14 17.11 -3.21
C TRP A 179 -6.90 17.43 -4.04
N LYS A 180 -6.16 16.41 -4.40
CA LYS A 180 -5.06 16.53 -5.36
C LYS A 180 -4.90 15.25 -6.16
N GLU A 181 -5.01 15.35 -7.47
CA GLU A 181 -4.65 14.28 -8.38
C GLU A 181 -3.16 14.37 -8.74
N GLN A 182 -2.49 13.24 -8.75
CA GLN A 182 -1.06 13.13 -9.07
C GLN A 182 -0.87 12.04 -10.12
N LEU A 183 -0.48 12.43 -11.33
CA LEU A 183 -0.04 11.48 -12.36
C LEU A 183 1.22 10.76 -11.90
N VAL A 184 1.24 9.45 -12.06
CA VAL A 184 2.38 8.59 -11.77
C VAL A 184 3.04 8.13 -13.06
N SER A 185 4.37 8.25 -13.14
CA SER A 185 5.15 7.86 -14.33
C SER A 185 4.97 6.38 -14.65
N PRO A 186 4.80 5.99 -15.93
CA PRO A 186 4.74 4.58 -16.36
C PRO A 186 5.97 3.76 -15.96
N GLU A 187 7.12 4.38 -15.72
CA GLU A 187 8.32 3.69 -15.25
C GLU A 187 8.11 2.89 -13.95
N TYR A 188 7.07 3.23 -13.16
CA TYR A 188 6.75 2.49 -11.94
C TYR A 188 6.16 1.11 -12.22
N ILE A 189 5.74 0.81 -13.44
CA ILE A 189 5.33 -0.55 -13.84
C ILE A 189 6.55 -1.47 -13.85
N GLU A 190 7.62 -1.05 -14.52
CA GLU A 190 8.88 -1.79 -14.56
C GLU A 190 9.55 -1.88 -13.18
N LYS A 191 9.61 -0.76 -12.46
CA LYS A 191 10.12 -0.73 -11.08
C LYS A 191 9.35 -1.63 -10.13
N ALA A 192 8.05 -1.77 -10.29
CA ALA A 192 7.23 -2.68 -9.49
C ALA A 192 7.55 -4.15 -9.83
N LEU A 193 7.75 -4.47 -11.11
CA LEU A 193 8.16 -5.80 -11.53
C LEU A 193 9.53 -6.16 -10.92
N GLU A 194 10.54 -5.31 -11.09
CA GLU A 194 11.87 -5.50 -10.51
C GLU A 194 11.83 -5.68 -8.99
N TYR A 195 11.00 -4.89 -8.31
CA TYR A 195 10.81 -5.00 -6.88
C TYR A 195 10.26 -6.37 -6.47
N TRP A 196 9.21 -6.86 -7.14
CA TRP A 196 8.61 -8.15 -6.81
C TRP A 196 9.50 -9.35 -7.18
N VAL A 197 10.27 -9.25 -8.25
CA VAL A 197 11.31 -10.23 -8.57
C VAL A 197 12.31 -10.30 -7.42
N THR A 198 12.84 -9.16 -6.97
CA THR A 198 13.79 -9.12 -5.85
C THR A 198 13.19 -9.66 -4.55
N VAL A 199 11.91 -9.41 -4.28
CA VAL A 199 11.21 -9.96 -3.10
C VAL A 199 11.16 -11.48 -3.15
N ASN A 200 10.81 -12.07 -4.30
CA ASN A 200 10.72 -13.52 -4.47
C ASN A 200 12.11 -14.19 -4.43
N GLU A 201 13.11 -13.62 -5.09
CA GLU A 201 14.50 -14.09 -5.01
C GLU A 201 15.01 -14.10 -3.57
N THR A 202 14.73 -13.04 -2.81
CA THR A 202 15.08 -12.93 -1.39
C THR A 202 14.40 -14.02 -0.56
N LEU A 203 13.12 -14.30 -0.83
CA LEU A 203 12.37 -15.35 -0.15
C LEU A 203 12.94 -16.75 -0.46
N GLU A 204 13.27 -17.04 -1.73
CA GLU A 204 13.89 -18.30 -2.14
C GLU A 204 15.25 -18.50 -1.48
N ASP A 205 16.10 -17.50 -1.43
CA ASP A 205 17.40 -17.56 -0.80
C ASP A 205 17.30 -17.85 0.70
N ILE A 206 16.37 -17.20 1.38
CA ILE A 206 16.09 -17.44 2.80
C ILE A 206 15.62 -18.90 3.00
N GLY A 207 14.71 -19.38 2.18
CA GLY A 207 14.19 -20.75 2.25
C GLY A 207 15.26 -21.84 2.09
N LYS A 208 16.34 -21.56 1.32
CA LYS A 208 17.47 -22.50 1.15
C LYS A 208 18.38 -22.59 2.38
N PHE A 209 18.42 -21.55 3.21
CA PHE A 209 19.40 -21.47 4.29
C PHE A 209 18.86 -21.78 5.68
N PHE A 210 17.52 -21.73 5.92
CA PHE A 210 17.03 -21.66 7.29
C PHE A 210 15.65 -22.31 7.53
N GLU A 211 15.59 -23.60 7.63
CA GLU A 211 14.42 -24.23 8.29
C GLU A 211 14.41 -23.97 9.82
N ASP A 212 15.57 -23.70 10.45
CA ASP A 212 15.69 -23.63 11.92
C ASP A 212 16.15 -22.29 12.53
N GLU A 213 16.59 -21.29 11.74
CA GLU A 213 17.17 -20.06 12.31
C GLU A 213 16.70 -18.77 11.63
N LEU A 214 15.40 -18.52 11.56
CA LEU A 214 14.85 -17.22 11.13
C LEU A 214 15.16 -16.13 12.17
N LYS A 215 16.39 -15.56 12.11
CA LYS A 215 16.75 -14.42 12.95
C LYS A 215 16.42 -13.12 12.24
N PRO A 216 15.63 -12.20 12.86
CA PRO A 216 15.44 -10.86 12.34
C PRO A 216 16.80 -10.21 12.06
N GLY A 217 17.07 -9.78 10.81
CA GLY A 217 18.26 -9.00 10.51
C GLY A 217 19.19 -9.48 9.41
N TYR A 218 18.95 -10.65 8.85
CA TYR A 218 19.72 -11.17 7.73
C TYR A 218 19.31 -10.59 6.38
N TRP A 219 18.17 -9.92 6.32
CA TRP A 219 17.61 -9.41 5.07
C TRP A 219 17.92 -7.94 4.90
N ASP A 220 18.17 -7.54 3.66
CA ASP A 220 18.34 -6.15 3.33
C ASP A 220 17.08 -5.33 3.63
N GLY A 221 17.29 -4.08 4.00
CA GLY A 221 16.21 -3.18 4.32
C GLY A 221 16.66 -1.73 4.27
N VAL A 222 15.71 -0.81 4.35
CA VAL A 222 16.03 0.61 4.40
C VAL A 222 16.75 0.98 5.69
N PRO A 223 17.62 2.00 5.70
CA PRO A 223 18.28 2.48 6.91
C PRO A 223 17.28 2.91 7.98
N TYR A 224 17.60 2.69 9.25
CA TYR A 224 16.72 3.01 10.40
C TYR A 224 16.20 4.45 10.44
N GLN A 225 16.97 5.41 9.99
CA GLN A 225 16.58 6.82 10.00
C GLN A 225 15.71 7.22 8.81
N ASP A 226 15.39 6.29 7.91
CA ASP A 226 14.47 6.53 6.82
C ASP A 226 13.04 6.75 7.33
N TYR A 227 12.24 7.48 6.55
CA TYR A 227 10.84 7.74 6.87
C TYR A 227 10.04 6.45 7.12
N GLU A 228 10.28 5.42 6.31
CA GLU A 228 9.58 4.14 6.41
C GLU A 228 9.86 3.43 7.73
N CYS A 229 11.11 3.43 8.21
CA CYS A 229 11.47 2.85 9.49
C CYS A 229 10.74 3.52 10.67
N GLY A 230 10.48 4.83 10.56
CA GLY A 230 9.76 5.59 11.60
C GLY A 230 8.33 5.12 11.85
N ILE A 231 7.68 4.58 10.81
CA ILE A 231 6.28 4.12 10.83
C ILE A 231 6.14 2.60 10.67
N CYS A 232 7.25 1.86 10.70
CA CYS A 232 7.26 0.42 10.47
C CYS A 232 6.59 -0.35 11.63
N SER A 233 5.72 -1.31 11.27
CA SER A 233 5.05 -2.18 12.23
C SER A 233 5.94 -3.25 12.88
N TYR A 234 7.20 -3.35 12.47
CA TYR A 234 8.19 -4.28 13.03
C TYR A 234 9.36 -3.56 13.71
N LYS A 235 9.15 -2.32 14.10
CA LYS A 235 10.18 -1.45 14.67
C LYS A 235 10.79 -2.01 15.95
N SER A 236 10.00 -2.68 16.79
CA SER A 236 10.47 -3.24 18.07
C SER A 236 11.43 -4.41 17.92
N ILE A 237 11.31 -5.17 16.82
CA ILE A 237 12.13 -6.38 16.58
C ILE A 237 13.22 -6.16 15.54
N CYS A 238 13.15 -5.09 14.75
CA CYS A 238 14.10 -4.85 13.67
C CYS A 238 15.49 -4.48 14.22
N PRO A 239 16.58 -5.19 13.80
CA PRO A 239 17.94 -4.93 14.26
C PRO A 239 18.45 -3.52 14.00
N SER A 240 18.00 -2.91 12.90
CA SER A 240 18.35 -1.51 12.57
C SER A 240 17.84 -0.52 13.63
N THR A 241 16.75 -0.84 14.33
CA THR A 241 16.20 -0.01 15.39
C THR A 241 16.73 -0.36 16.77
N VAL A 242 16.93 -1.66 17.04
CA VAL A 242 17.46 -2.16 18.32
C VAL A 242 18.94 -1.81 18.47
N GLY A 243 19.72 -1.87 17.39
CA GLY A 243 21.15 -1.52 17.40
C GLY A 243 21.42 -0.06 17.80
N ASP A 244 20.58 0.88 17.34
CA ASP A 244 20.73 2.30 17.66
C ASP A 244 20.34 2.65 19.11
N LYS A 245 19.49 1.87 19.75
CA LYS A 245 19.18 2.04 21.19
C LYS A 245 20.39 1.74 22.07
N LYS A 246 21.28 0.83 21.65
CA LYS A 246 22.51 0.51 22.38
C LYS A 246 23.61 1.57 22.24
N LYS A 247 23.52 2.46 21.25
CA LYS A 247 24.49 3.56 21.06
C LYS A 247 24.12 4.86 21.79
N ARG A 248 22.98 4.89 22.48
CA ARG A 248 22.47 6.09 23.21
C ARG A 248 22.64 6.02 24.72
N TYR A 249 23.42 5.03 25.23
CA TYR A 249 23.76 4.92 26.64
C TYR A 249 25.28 4.90 26.81
#